data_22467c892bccd58033c4a19d5b53d2e1
#
_entry.id   22467c892bccd58033c4a19d5b53d2e1
#
_cell.length_a   1.000
_cell.length_b   1.000
_cell.length_c   1.000
_cell.angle_alpha   90.00
_cell.angle_beta   90.00
_cell.angle_gamma   90.00
#
_symmetry.space_group_name_H-M   'P 1'
#
loop_
_entity.id
_entity.type
_entity.pdbx_description
1 polymer ?
#
loop_
_entity_poly.entity_id
_entity_poly.type
_entity_poly.pdbx_seq_one_letter_code
_entity_poly.pdbx_strand_id
1 'polypeptide(L)'
;MKDKSILKTVKTVYSAVAVLECILGLVMLCYPGFSLSALGVILGIGLVLFGVVELIAYFSGSVPLILSRNVLAGGIFFIILGVLVLTNPLGLMNFICIVIGVGILADSLFKLQSVLDVRQFMSRGSWWLVFAALLLSVLAGILLVFWPGESGRALIVLLGIGLLLNGAFNIFDVVYVTRYVKEFKDYYHTNFDYSDVVDYQDDDRNN
;
A
#
# COMPACT_ATOMS: atom_id res chain seq x y z
N MET A 1 4.01 17.88 -29.37
CA MET A 1 4.91 18.47 -28.34
C MET A 1 4.40 18.24 -26.90
N LYS A 2 3.09 18.22 -26.65
CA LYS A 2 2.47 18.06 -25.31
C LYS A 2 2.68 16.67 -24.71
N ASP A 3 2.67 15.60 -25.52
CA ASP A 3 2.81 14.21 -25.04
C ASP A 3 4.21 13.88 -24.51
N LYS A 4 5.26 14.47 -25.08
CA LYS A 4 6.64 14.28 -24.59
C LYS A 4 6.86 14.85 -23.18
N SER A 5 6.19 15.96 -22.86
CA SER A 5 6.30 16.59 -21.53
C SER A 5 5.55 15.76 -20.49
N ILE A 6 4.38 15.20 -20.82
CA ILE A 6 3.57 14.36 -19.93
C ILE A 6 4.32 13.07 -19.59
N LEU A 7 4.85 12.37 -20.58
CA LEU A 7 5.63 11.15 -20.36
C LEU A 7 6.88 11.39 -19.51
N LYS A 8 7.57 12.51 -19.71
CA LYS A 8 8.73 12.88 -18.90
C LYS A 8 8.35 13.18 -17.46
N THR A 9 7.23 13.89 -17.24
CA THR A 9 6.71 14.21 -15.91
C THR A 9 6.28 12.95 -15.17
N VAL A 10 5.51 12.06 -15.81
CA VAL A 10 5.07 10.78 -15.22
C VAL A 10 6.27 9.94 -14.81
N LYS A 11 7.27 9.80 -15.68
CA LYS A 11 8.50 9.08 -15.37
C LYS A 11 9.25 9.65 -14.17
N THR A 12 9.37 10.98 -14.09
CA THR A 12 10.08 11.65 -13.00
C THR A 12 9.35 11.45 -11.67
N VAL A 13 8.00 11.60 -11.67
CA VAL A 13 7.17 11.37 -10.48
C VAL A 13 7.27 9.92 -10.01
N TYR A 14 7.14 8.96 -10.94
CA TYR A 14 7.22 7.53 -10.62
C TYR A 14 8.59 7.14 -10.06
N SER A 15 9.68 7.67 -10.65
CA SER A 15 11.03 7.47 -10.14
C SER A 15 11.24 8.09 -8.75
N ALA A 16 10.69 9.29 -8.51
CA ALA A 16 10.77 9.93 -7.21
C ALA A 16 10.03 9.14 -6.12
N VAL A 17 8.85 8.62 -6.44
CA VAL A 17 8.07 7.74 -5.53
C VAL A 17 8.84 6.47 -5.21
N ALA A 18 9.43 5.81 -6.21
CA ALA A 18 10.22 4.59 -6.02
C ALA A 18 11.44 4.81 -5.10
N VAL A 19 12.14 5.94 -5.25
CA VAL A 19 13.26 6.31 -4.37
C VAL A 19 12.76 6.57 -2.95
N LEU A 20 11.62 7.26 -2.81
CA LEU A 20 11.01 7.53 -1.50
C LEU A 20 10.60 6.22 -0.80
N GLU A 21 10.02 5.25 -1.52
CA GLU A 21 9.70 3.92 -0.99
C GLU A 21 10.95 3.20 -0.49
N CYS A 22 12.06 3.24 -1.23
CA CYS A 22 13.33 2.65 -0.79
C CYS A 22 13.87 3.32 0.48
N ILE A 23 13.81 4.64 0.56
CA ILE A 23 14.27 5.37 1.76
C ILE A 23 13.40 5.02 2.96
N LEU A 24 12.07 5.02 2.81
CA LEU A 24 11.14 4.65 3.88
C LEU A 24 11.36 3.20 4.33
N GLY A 25 11.51 2.27 3.40
CA GLY A 25 11.80 0.87 3.70
C GLY A 25 13.10 0.72 4.50
N LEU A 26 14.15 1.46 4.13
CA LEU A 26 15.42 1.45 4.83
C LEU A 26 15.30 2.01 6.27
N VAL A 27 14.57 3.11 6.44
CA VAL A 27 14.31 3.69 7.77
C VAL A 27 13.55 2.72 8.66
N MET A 28 12.53 2.03 8.12
CA MET A 28 11.78 1.02 8.86
C MET A 28 12.64 -0.16 9.29
N LEU A 29 13.61 -0.58 8.48
CA LEU A 29 14.55 -1.65 8.83
C LEU A 29 15.55 -1.21 9.92
N CYS A 30 16.11 -0.01 9.80
CA CYS A 30 17.13 0.47 10.72
C CYS A 30 16.56 0.85 12.10
N TYR A 31 15.33 1.42 12.11
CA TYR A 31 14.71 1.95 13.33
C TYR A 31 13.24 1.52 13.47
N PRO A 32 12.95 0.21 13.65
CA PRO A 32 11.58 -0.31 13.66
C PRO A 32 10.73 0.25 14.80
N GLY A 33 11.31 0.47 15.98
CA GLY A 33 10.59 1.05 17.13
C GLY A 33 10.21 2.51 16.91
N PHE A 34 11.10 3.31 16.30
CA PHE A 34 10.81 4.69 15.92
C PHE A 34 9.74 4.74 14.82
N SER A 35 9.85 3.89 13.81
CA SER A 35 8.88 3.82 12.72
C SER A 35 7.49 3.42 13.21
N LEU A 36 7.39 2.49 14.15
CA LEU A 36 6.14 2.09 14.79
C LEU A 36 5.49 3.28 15.53
N SER A 37 6.29 4.04 16.30
CA SER A 37 5.82 5.24 16.99
C SER A 37 5.40 6.34 16.01
N ALA A 38 6.19 6.56 14.96
CA ALA A 38 5.90 7.56 13.94
C ALA A 38 4.57 7.26 13.21
N LEU A 39 4.30 6.00 12.88
CA LEU A 39 3.00 5.59 12.32
C LEU A 39 1.85 5.90 13.27
N GLY A 40 2.02 5.66 14.58
CA GLY A 40 1.04 6.03 15.59
C GLY A 40 0.75 7.52 15.60
N VAL A 41 1.80 8.35 15.57
CA VAL A 41 1.66 9.82 15.50
C VAL A 41 0.95 10.26 14.22
N ILE A 42 1.31 9.72 13.07
CA ILE A 42 0.66 10.04 11.78
C ILE A 42 -0.83 9.68 11.83
N LEU A 43 -1.19 8.51 12.35
CA LEU A 43 -2.57 8.10 12.53
C LEU A 43 -3.31 9.03 13.51
N GLY A 44 -2.69 9.41 14.63
CA GLY A 44 -3.28 10.34 15.61
C GLY A 44 -3.58 11.71 14.99
N ILE A 45 -2.63 12.28 14.24
CA ILE A 45 -2.83 13.53 13.51
C ILE A 45 -3.94 13.37 12.47
N GLY A 46 -3.95 12.28 11.71
CA GLY A 46 -4.99 11.99 10.73
C GLY A 46 -6.39 11.94 11.35
N LEU A 47 -6.54 11.29 12.51
CA LEU A 47 -7.81 11.23 13.24
C LEU A 47 -8.27 12.60 13.70
N VAL A 48 -7.38 13.43 14.26
CA VAL A 48 -7.72 14.81 14.65
C VAL A 48 -8.16 15.63 13.46
N LEU A 49 -7.42 15.59 12.34
CA LEU A 49 -7.77 16.31 11.13
C LEU A 49 -9.12 15.85 10.57
N PHE A 50 -9.37 14.54 10.55
CA PHE A 50 -10.63 13.98 10.10
C PHE A 50 -11.80 14.46 10.96
N GLY A 51 -11.66 14.44 12.29
CA GLY A 51 -12.66 14.94 13.21
C GLY A 51 -12.92 16.44 13.06
N VAL A 52 -11.87 17.25 12.81
CA VAL A 52 -12.01 18.68 12.52
C VAL A 52 -12.79 18.92 11.23
N VAL A 53 -12.50 18.18 10.17
CA VAL A 53 -13.23 18.26 8.90
C VAL A 53 -14.71 17.92 9.08
N GLU A 54 -15.03 16.86 9.84
CA GLU A 54 -16.42 16.51 10.18
C GLU A 54 -17.13 17.65 10.95
N LEU A 55 -16.44 18.28 11.92
CA LEU A 55 -16.98 19.42 12.63
C LEU A 55 -17.28 20.62 11.71
N ILE A 56 -16.31 20.94 10.84
CA ILE A 56 -16.48 22.02 9.85
C ILE A 56 -17.66 21.70 8.91
N ALA A 57 -17.76 20.46 8.43
CA ALA A 57 -18.87 20.03 7.57
C ALA A 57 -20.22 20.15 8.26
N TYR A 58 -20.30 19.85 9.56
CA TYR A 58 -21.49 20.04 10.36
C TYR A 58 -21.92 21.52 10.46
N PHE A 59 -20.99 22.40 10.85
CA PHE A 59 -21.26 23.83 10.98
C PHE A 59 -21.49 24.55 9.64
N SER A 60 -20.96 24.02 8.56
CA SER A 60 -21.12 24.55 7.18
C SER A 60 -22.51 24.25 6.59
N GLY A 61 -23.34 23.45 7.27
CA GLY A 61 -24.66 23.05 6.76
C GLY A 61 -24.63 22.16 5.52
N SER A 62 -23.45 21.64 5.17
CA SER A 62 -23.25 20.80 3.96
C SER A 62 -23.82 19.39 4.11
N VAL A 63 -24.23 19.01 5.34
CA VAL A 63 -24.70 17.66 5.66
C VAL A 63 -26.21 17.65 5.83
N PRO A 64 -26.96 16.74 5.17
CA PRO A 64 -28.40 16.61 5.37
C PRO A 64 -28.75 16.36 6.84
N LEU A 65 -29.87 16.98 7.33
CA LEU A 65 -30.30 16.94 8.73
C LEU A 65 -30.38 15.53 9.36
N ILE A 66 -30.67 14.52 8.56
CA ILE A 66 -30.75 13.11 9.01
C ILE A 66 -29.39 12.54 9.38
N LEU A 67 -28.32 12.96 8.70
CA LEU A 67 -26.94 12.50 8.94
C LEU A 67 -26.19 13.42 9.91
N SER A 68 -26.64 14.67 10.09
CA SER A 68 -25.91 15.70 10.86
C SER A 68 -25.69 15.30 12.34
N ARG A 69 -26.59 14.54 12.93
CA ARG A 69 -26.47 14.09 14.34
C ARG A 69 -25.30 13.12 14.54
N ASN A 70 -25.05 12.27 13.56
CA ASN A 70 -23.95 11.29 13.63
C ASN A 70 -22.61 11.95 13.29
N VAL A 71 -22.58 12.95 12.39
CA VAL A 71 -21.37 13.67 11.99
C VAL A 71 -20.80 14.50 13.13
N LEU A 72 -21.65 15.20 13.91
CA LEU A 72 -21.20 15.94 15.08
C LEU A 72 -20.59 15.02 16.15
N ALA A 73 -21.29 13.94 16.48
CA ALA A 73 -20.80 12.97 17.46
C ALA A 73 -19.52 12.27 16.97
N GLY A 74 -19.46 11.91 15.68
CA GLY A 74 -18.29 11.34 15.03
C GLY A 74 -17.08 12.26 15.08
N GLY A 75 -17.24 13.53 14.69
CA GLY A 75 -16.18 14.52 14.70
C GLY A 75 -15.56 14.70 16.08
N ILE A 76 -16.42 14.86 17.12
CA ILE A 76 -15.92 14.95 18.51
C ILE A 76 -15.21 13.67 18.93
N PHE A 77 -15.77 12.50 18.62
CA PHE A 77 -15.19 11.22 18.94
C PHE A 77 -13.80 11.03 18.28
N PHE A 78 -13.66 11.37 16.99
CA PHE A 78 -12.39 11.26 16.29
C PHE A 78 -11.32 12.24 16.80
N ILE A 79 -11.72 13.45 17.22
CA ILE A 79 -10.78 14.39 17.85
C ILE A 79 -10.29 13.83 19.18
N ILE A 80 -11.20 13.38 20.05
CA ILE A 80 -10.82 12.80 21.36
C ILE A 80 -9.92 11.58 21.16
N LEU A 81 -10.29 10.68 20.25
CA LEU A 81 -9.51 9.49 19.93
C LEU A 81 -8.12 9.88 19.39
N GLY A 82 -8.05 10.84 18.48
CA GLY A 82 -6.79 11.32 17.91
C GLY A 82 -5.87 11.95 18.96
N VAL A 83 -6.40 12.75 19.87
CA VAL A 83 -5.62 13.30 20.98
C VAL A 83 -5.13 12.19 21.91
N LEU A 84 -5.98 11.21 22.23
CA LEU A 84 -5.58 10.06 23.04
C LEU A 84 -4.44 9.27 22.39
N VAL A 85 -4.52 9.05 21.08
CA VAL A 85 -3.48 8.39 20.30
C VAL A 85 -2.16 9.15 20.33
N LEU A 86 -2.21 10.49 20.22
CA LEU A 86 -1.02 11.34 20.26
C LEU A 86 -0.34 11.32 21.63
N THR A 87 -1.07 11.12 22.72
CA THR A 87 -0.47 10.98 24.07
C THR A 87 0.27 9.67 24.25
N ASN A 88 -0.16 8.59 23.58
CA ASN A 88 0.49 7.28 23.67
C ASN A 88 0.44 6.52 22.34
N PRO A 89 1.25 6.92 21.35
CA PRO A 89 1.23 6.31 20.02
C PRO A 89 1.64 4.84 20.03
N LEU A 90 2.59 4.44 20.89
CA LEU A 90 3.00 3.04 21.04
C LEU A 90 1.88 2.18 21.64
N GLY A 91 1.15 2.71 22.62
CA GLY A 91 -0.01 2.02 23.21
C GLY A 91 -1.08 1.71 22.17
N LEU A 92 -1.39 2.65 21.29
CA LEU A 92 -2.30 2.40 20.17
C LEU A 92 -1.77 1.32 19.22
N MET A 93 -0.50 1.40 18.85
CA MET A 93 0.11 0.40 17.95
C MET A 93 0.06 -1.00 18.56
N ASN A 94 0.35 -1.13 19.85
CA ASN A 94 0.22 -2.39 20.58
C ASN A 94 -1.24 -2.89 20.57
N PHE A 95 -2.22 -2.01 20.79
CA PHE A 95 -3.63 -2.36 20.70
C PHE A 95 -4.02 -2.85 19.30
N ILE A 96 -3.58 -2.16 18.24
CA ILE A 96 -3.80 -2.58 16.85
C ILE A 96 -3.18 -3.96 16.60
N CYS A 97 -1.95 -4.23 17.08
CA CYS A 97 -1.33 -5.55 16.96
C CYS A 97 -2.16 -6.65 17.64
N ILE A 98 -2.72 -6.37 18.83
CA ILE A 98 -3.59 -7.32 19.53
C ILE A 98 -4.86 -7.60 18.69
N VAL A 99 -5.52 -6.56 18.19
CA VAL A 99 -6.74 -6.70 17.37
C VAL A 99 -6.45 -7.51 16.10
N ILE A 100 -5.35 -7.22 15.41
CA ILE A 100 -4.90 -7.98 14.23
C ILE A 100 -4.60 -9.43 14.63
N GLY A 101 -3.90 -9.65 15.73
CA GLY A 101 -3.57 -10.98 16.23
C GLY A 101 -4.82 -11.82 16.51
N VAL A 102 -5.82 -11.23 17.18
CA VAL A 102 -7.12 -11.90 17.42
C VAL A 102 -7.83 -12.19 16.09
N GLY A 103 -7.79 -11.26 15.14
CA GLY A 103 -8.35 -11.48 13.79
C GLY A 103 -7.68 -12.64 13.05
N ILE A 104 -6.35 -12.73 13.10
CA ILE A 104 -5.59 -13.85 12.50
C ILE A 104 -5.92 -15.18 13.18
N LEU A 105 -6.07 -15.20 14.51
CA LEU A 105 -6.48 -16.41 15.23
C LEU A 105 -7.88 -16.86 14.83
N ALA A 106 -8.84 -15.94 14.74
CA ALA A 106 -10.18 -16.23 14.28
C ALA A 106 -10.19 -16.78 12.84
N ASP A 107 -9.47 -16.13 11.92
CA ASP A 107 -9.32 -16.60 10.53
C ASP A 107 -8.66 -17.99 10.46
N SER A 108 -7.66 -18.25 11.30
CA SER A 108 -7.00 -19.55 11.38
C SER A 108 -7.95 -20.67 11.85
N LEU A 109 -8.90 -20.37 12.74
CA LEU A 109 -9.92 -21.33 13.16
C LEU A 109 -10.87 -21.68 12.01
N PHE A 110 -11.32 -20.71 11.21
CA PHE A 110 -12.14 -20.97 10.02
C PHE A 110 -11.36 -21.77 8.97
N LYS A 111 -10.09 -21.45 8.76
CA LYS A 111 -9.22 -22.21 7.84
C LYS A 111 -8.96 -23.63 8.30
N LEU A 112 -8.92 -23.89 9.61
CA LEU A 112 -8.75 -25.24 10.15
C LEU A 112 -9.88 -26.17 9.69
N GLN A 113 -11.13 -25.71 9.72
CA GLN A 113 -12.27 -26.49 9.20
C GLN A 113 -12.08 -26.81 7.72
N SER A 114 -11.75 -25.79 6.91
CA SER A 114 -11.52 -25.98 5.48
C SER A 114 -10.38 -26.96 5.17
N VAL A 115 -9.29 -26.93 5.95
CA VAL A 115 -8.15 -27.85 5.79
C VAL A 115 -8.55 -29.29 6.10
N LEU A 116 -9.37 -29.50 7.12
CA LEU A 116 -9.87 -30.84 7.50
C LEU A 116 -10.82 -31.40 6.43
N ASP A 117 -11.70 -30.57 5.89
CA ASP A 117 -12.67 -30.96 4.86
C ASP A 117 -12.00 -31.33 3.54
N VAL A 118 -10.98 -30.58 3.13
CA VAL A 118 -10.25 -30.78 1.86
C VAL A 118 -9.21 -31.91 1.95
N ARG A 119 -8.86 -32.38 3.14
CA ARG A 119 -7.87 -33.46 3.34
C ARG A 119 -8.14 -34.71 2.49
N GLN A 120 -9.41 -35.01 2.23
CA GLN A 120 -9.81 -36.18 1.46
C GLN A 120 -9.53 -36.04 -0.04
N PHE A 121 -9.45 -34.81 -0.55
CA PHE A 121 -9.32 -34.53 -1.98
C PHE A 121 -7.90 -34.09 -2.40
N MET A 122 -7.01 -33.77 -1.43
CA MET A 122 -5.66 -33.29 -1.72
C MET A 122 -4.61 -34.40 -1.62
N SER A 123 -3.57 -34.29 -2.48
CA SER A 123 -2.39 -35.15 -2.37
C SER A 123 -1.66 -34.89 -1.04
N ARG A 124 -1.05 -35.93 -0.49
CA ARG A 124 -0.38 -35.88 0.82
C ARG A 124 0.69 -34.76 0.91
N GLY A 125 1.36 -34.41 -0.18
CA GLY A 125 2.35 -33.33 -0.21
C GLY A 125 1.74 -31.93 -0.09
N SER A 126 0.66 -31.66 -0.83
CA SER A 126 -0.02 -30.36 -0.82
C SER A 126 -0.74 -30.10 0.51
N TRP A 127 -1.29 -31.12 1.15
CA TRP A 127 -1.94 -30.99 2.44
C TRP A 127 -0.98 -30.55 3.55
N TRP A 128 0.25 -31.07 3.56
CA TRP A 128 1.29 -30.66 4.52
C TRP A 128 1.67 -29.17 4.42
N LEU A 129 1.73 -28.64 3.21
CA LEU A 129 2.02 -27.22 3.00
C LEU A 129 0.92 -26.32 3.58
N VAL A 130 -0.34 -26.68 3.34
CA VAL A 130 -1.49 -25.92 3.86
C VAL A 130 -1.55 -26.01 5.38
N PHE A 131 -1.30 -27.18 5.95
CA PHE A 131 -1.26 -27.39 7.39
C PHE A 131 -0.11 -26.60 8.05
N ALA A 132 1.08 -26.59 7.46
CA ALA A 132 2.22 -25.81 7.93
C ALA A 132 1.93 -24.30 7.89
N ALA A 133 1.31 -23.82 6.81
CA ALA A 133 0.89 -22.42 6.69
C ALA A 133 -0.15 -22.04 7.77
N LEU A 134 -1.10 -22.92 8.05
CA LEU A 134 -2.07 -22.75 9.13
C LEU A 134 -1.38 -22.65 10.49
N LEU A 135 -0.46 -23.57 10.78
CA LEU A 135 0.28 -23.58 12.04
C LEU A 135 1.10 -22.29 12.22
N LEU A 136 1.77 -21.84 11.15
CA LEU A 136 2.51 -20.57 11.13
C LEU A 136 1.59 -19.37 11.39
N SER A 137 0.39 -19.36 10.81
CA SER A 137 -0.61 -18.31 11.02
C SER A 137 -1.09 -18.27 12.47
N VAL A 138 -1.35 -19.41 13.08
CA VAL A 138 -1.73 -19.50 14.51
C VAL A 138 -0.60 -18.99 15.40
N LEU A 139 0.65 -19.40 15.16
CA LEU A 139 1.80 -18.93 15.92
C LEU A 139 1.98 -17.40 15.79
N ALA A 140 1.85 -16.86 14.60
CA ALA A 140 1.90 -15.43 14.36
C ALA A 140 0.80 -14.68 15.13
N GLY A 141 -0.45 -15.18 15.11
CA GLY A 141 -1.55 -14.61 15.86
C GLY A 141 -1.30 -14.61 17.37
N ILE A 142 -0.79 -15.72 17.92
CA ILE A 142 -0.42 -15.82 19.34
C ILE A 142 0.67 -14.80 19.70
N LEU A 143 1.72 -14.69 18.88
CA LEU A 143 2.80 -13.73 19.09
C LEU A 143 2.30 -12.29 19.11
N LEU A 144 1.40 -11.92 18.19
CA LEU A 144 0.83 -10.58 18.13
C LEU A 144 -0.02 -10.24 19.37
N VAL A 145 -0.71 -11.22 19.94
CA VAL A 145 -1.56 -11.01 21.13
C VAL A 145 -0.73 -10.91 22.40
N PHE A 146 0.25 -11.82 22.60
CA PHE A 146 0.99 -11.90 23.85
C PHE A 146 2.22 -10.97 23.92
N TRP A 147 2.85 -10.67 22.76
CA TRP A 147 4.01 -9.77 22.66
C TRP A 147 3.79 -8.69 21.59
N PRO A 148 2.78 -7.82 21.76
CA PRO A 148 2.40 -6.86 20.72
C PRO A 148 3.53 -5.87 20.37
N GLY A 149 4.35 -5.46 21.35
CA GLY A 149 5.47 -4.56 21.13
C GLY A 149 6.58 -5.15 20.25
N GLU A 150 6.98 -6.39 20.51
CA GLU A 150 7.99 -7.08 19.70
C GLU A 150 7.43 -7.49 18.34
N SER A 151 6.21 -8.00 18.33
CA SER A 151 5.52 -8.37 17.08
C SER A 151 5.24 -7.16 16.19
N GLY A 152 4.89 -6.01 16.78
CA GLY A 152 4.73 -4.75 16.06
C GLY A 152 6.03 -4.30 15.38
N ARG A 153 7.16 -4.43 16.07
CA ARG A 153 8.49 -4.17 15.47
C ARG A 153 8.79 -5.14 14.32
N ALA A 154 8.50 -6.43 14.50
CA ALA A 154 8.67 -7.43 13.45
C ALA A 154 7.80 -7.12 12.22
N LEU A 155 6.55 -6.69 12.41
CA LEU A 155 5.69 -6.25 11.32
C LEU A 155 6.27 -5.04 10.57
N ILE A 156 6.83 -4.05 11.29
CA ILE A 156 7.49 -2.89 10.66
C ILE A 156 8.70 -3.32 9.82
N VAL A 157 9.49 -4.27 10.32
CA VAL A 157 10.63 -4.83 9.55
C VAL A 157 10.14 -5.53 8.28
N LEU A 158 9.08 -6.34 8.35
CA LEU A 158 8.50 -7.00 7.19
C LEU A 158 7.94 -5.99 6.17
N LEU A 159 7.26 -4.94 6.65
CA LEU A 159 6.81 -3.84 5.79
C LEU A 159 7.98 -3.10 5.15
N GLY A 160 9.05 -2.86 5.91
CA GLY A 160 10.28 -2.24 5.39
C GLY A 160 10.92 -3.06 4.27
N ILE A 161 11.01 -4.39 4.44
CA ILE A 161 11.48 -5.31 3.39
C ILE A 161 10.57 -5.23 2.16
N GLY A 162 9.24 -5.28 2.37
CA GLY A 162 8.26 -5.17 1.30
C GLY A 162 8.39 -3.86 0.50
N LEU A 163 8.54 -2.73 1.20
CA LEU A 163 8.74 -1.42 0.57
C LEU A 163 10.06 -1.34 -0.21
N LEU A 164 11.14 -1.91 0.33
CA LEU A 164 12.42 -1.97 -0.39
C LEU A 164 12.33 -2.78 -1.67
N LEU A 165 11.70 -3.96 -1.61
CA LEU A 165 11.49 -4.80 -2.79
C LEU A 165 10.61 -4.09 -3.82
N ASN A 166 9.49 -3.48 -3.38
CA ASN A 166 8.60 -2.74 -4.26
C ASN A 166 9.30 -1.55 -4.91
N GLY A 167 10.01 -0.74 -4.12
CA GLY A 167 10.80 0.38 -4.64
C GLY A 167 11.89 -0.06 -5.62
N ALA A 168 12.59 -1.16 -5.34
CA ALA A 168 13.58 -1.74 -6.24
C ALA A 168 12.96 -2.21 -7.58
N PHE A 169 11.81 -2.89 -7.53
CA PHE A 169 11.05 -3.29 -8.72
C PHE A 169 10.57 -2.08 -9.52
N ASN A 170 10.05 -1.04 -8.85
CA ASN A 170 9.61 0.19 -9.50
C ASN A 170 10.78 0.92 -10.21
N ILE A 171 11.97 0.95 -9.60
CA ILE A 171 13.16 1.50 -10.25
C ILE A 171 13.55 0.66 -11.48
N PHE A 172 13.52 -0.67 -11.34
CA PHE A 172 13.81 -1.58 -12.45
C PHE A 172 12.85 -1.37 -13.62
N ASP A 173 11.54 -1.27 -13.34
CA ASP A 173 10.51 -1.03 -14.35
C ASP A 173 10.73 0.29 -15.08
N VAL A 174 11.03 1.38 -14.37
CA VAL A 174 11.34 2.69 -14.99
C VAL A 174 12.53 2.58 -15.93
N VAL A 175 13.59 1.89 -15.53
CA VAL A 175 14.81 1.72 -16.35
C VAL A 175 14.51 0.84 -17.56
N TYR A 176 13.80 -0.27 -17.36
CA TYR A 176 13.49 -1.25 -18.39
C TYR A 176 12.55 -0.68 -19.46
N VAL A 177 11.41 -0.11 -19.04
CA VAL A 177 10.43 0.52 -19.93
C VAL A 177 11.09 1.67 -20.73
N THR A 178 12.00 2.42 -20.11
CA THR A 178 12.70 3.51 -20.80
C THR A 178 13.61 2.99 -21.91
N ARG A 179 14.29 1.87 -21.70
CA ARG A 179 15.13 1.26 -22.73
C ARG A 179 14.29 0.71 -23.87
N TYR A 180 13.20 0.01 -23.58
CA TYR A 180 12.29 -0.53 -24.61
C TYR A 180 11.62 0.55 -25.46
N VAL A 181 11.13 1.61 -24.83
CA VAL A 181 10.51 2.73 -25.57
C VAL A 181 11.53 3.44 -26.46
N LYS A 182 12.80 3.50 -26.06
CA LYS A 182 13.86 4.09 -26.87
C LYS A 182 14.22 3.20 -28.06
N GLU A 183 14.39 1.90 -27.86
CA GLU A 183 14.65 0.92 -28.92
C GLU A 183 13.50 0.84 -29.94
N PHE A 184 12.24 0.85 -29.45
CA PHE A 184 11.06 0.85 -30.31
C PHE A 184 10.99 2.11 -31.17
N LYS A 185 11.32 3.24 -30.59
CA LYS A 185 11.32 4.52 -31.31
C LYS A 185 12.44 4.60 -32.35
N ASP A 186 13.62 4.11 -32.03
CA ASP A 186 14.75 4.06 -32.96
C ASP A 186 14.45 3.06 -34.11
N TYR A 187 13.78 1.93 -33.82
CA TYR A 187 13.32 0.98 -34.83
C TYR A 187 12.29 1.59 -35.80
N TYR A 188 11.32 2.35 -35.31
CA TYR A 188 10.33 3.04 -36.14
C TYR A 188 10.94 4.17 -36.96
N HIS A 189 11.88 4.93 -36.43
CA HIS A 189 12.58 5.97 -37.19
C HIS A 189 13.53 5.43 -38.25
N THR A 190 14.04 4.21 -38.08
CA THR A 190 14.96 3.60 -39.06
C THR A 190 14.22 2.84 -40.17
N ASN A 191 13.06 2.27 -39.87
CA ASN A 191 12.33 1.40 -40.81
C ASN A 191 11.09 2.08 -41.45
N PHE A 192 10.64 3.20 -40.93
CA PHE A 192 9.52 3.99 -41.52
C PHE A 192 9.97 5.43 -41.65
N ASP A 193 10.73 5.69 -42.70
CA ASP A 193 10.98 7.07 -43.13
C ASP A 193 9.71 7.61 -43.76
N TYR A 194 9.14 8.67 -43.15
CA TYR A 194 7.91 9.30 -43.59
C TYR A 194 8.02 9.92 -45.00
N SER A 195 9.22 9.97 -45.58
CA SER A 195 9.46 10.40 -46.95
C SER A 195 8.77 9.52 -47.98
N ASP A 196 8.66 8.19 -47.74
CA ASP A 196 8.07 7.25 -48.68
C ASP A 196 6.55 7.33 -48.76
N VAL A 197 5.86 7.93 -47.76
CA VAL A 197 4.39 8.04 -47.75
C VAL A 197 3.93 9.31 -48.45
N VAL A 198 4.74 10.32 -48.56
CA VAL A 198 4.40 11.60 -49.20
C VAL A 198 4.51 11.50 -50.73
N ASP A 199 5.42 10.67 -51.24
CA ASP A 199 5.63 10.49 -52.69
C ASP A 199 4.44 9.79 -53.38
N TYR A 200 3.71 8.90 -52.69
CA TYR A 200 2.52 8.23 -53.23
C TYR A 200 1.28 9.16 -53.38
N GLN A 201 1.23 10.24 -52.61
CA GLN A 201 0.08 11.17 -52.68
C GLN A 201 0.20 12.26 -53.75
N ASP A 202 1.41 12.54 -54.27
CA ASP A 202 1.61 13.53 -55.33
C ASP A 202 1.44 12.91 -56.74
N ASP A 203 1.61 11.59 -56.88
CA ASP A 203 1.45 10.89 -58.17
C ASP A 203 -0.03 10.70 -58.55
N ASP A 204 -0.92 10.55 -57.55
CA ASP A 204 -2.38 10.45 -57.76
C ASP A 204 -3.05 11.80 -58.07
N ARG A 205 -2.35 12.91 -57.95
CA ARG A 205 -2.89 14.24 -58.25
C ARG A 205 -2.52 14.77 -59.65
N ASN A 206 -1.65 14.06 -60.34
CA ASN A 206 -1.16 14.44 -61.70
C ASN A 206 -1.65 13.53 -62.85
N ASN A 207 -2.58 12.58 -62.57
CA ASN A 207 -3.29 11.78 -63.55
C ASN A 207 -4.79 12.12 -63.46
#